data_6d5fea90eb0438e56a05c9bf2e1dc468
#
_entry.id   6d5fea90eb0438e56a05c9bf2e1dc468
#
_cell.length_a   1.000
_cell.length_b   1.000
_cell.length_c   1.000
_cell.angle_alpha   90.00
_cell.angle_beta   90.00
_cell.angle_gamma   90.00
#
_symmetry.space_group_name_H-M   'P 1'
#
loop_
_entity.id
_entity.type
_entity.pdbx_description
1 polymer ?
#
loop_
_entity_poly.entity_id
_entity_poly.type
_entity_poly.pdbx_seq_one_letter_code
_entity_poly.pdbx_strand_id
1 'polypeptide(L)'
;MNKYRVILILFLLFLKLFKVQGQQELSFNHYMFNSQLFNPAFVGLEDNLTISSINNLQWIGFDGNPTTNSILLDGNLKNNLGVGMQLLSDKIGPLNSNFIAIDAAYHLELNNSKKLSLGLKLSGNDHNISLSSLEFDNLSDPNAGSKDSYFVTNIGFGLYYYSEKFYLGFSIPYFFEPSIINKKRHFYFSGGFKKGISEKLTINPNFLIKKVSNAPSSLEFSTMLFYEDSFWFGINYGSTNKSFTSPSKNGGNISFITGFKLLPSLILGYSFTSQLGSWNASANSKSHEIFIKFRTSKSLKKSNNESSSEGDKEDK
;
A
#
# COMPACT_ATOMS: atom_id res chain seq x y z
N MET A 1 1.85 28.11 -46.55
CA MET A 1 1.40 27.41 -45.29
C MET A 1 2.02 28.15 -44.12
N ASN A 2 1.20 28.62 -43.18
CA ASN A 2 1.67 29.49 -42.10
C ASN A 2 2.61 28.71 -41.15
N LYS A 3 3.83 29.21 -40.87
CA LYS A 3 4.85 28.54 -40.02
C LYS A 3 4.26 27.99 -38.70
N TYR A 4 3.34 28.70 -38.11
CA TYR A 4 2.65 28.28 -36.87
C TYR A 4 1.75 27.06 -37.07
N ARG A 5 1.14 26.86 -38.24
CA ARG A 5 0.34 25.67 -38.55
C ARG A 5 1.22 24.43 -38.69
N VAL A 6 2.41 24.56 -39.26
CA VAL A 6 3.37 23.46 -39.40
C VAL A 6 3.90 23.06 -38.02
N ILE A 7 4.24 24.03 -37.17
CA ILE A 7 4.70 23.79 -35.79
C ILE A 7 3.60 23.12 -34.98
N LEU A 8 2.35 23.57 -35.12
CA LEU A 8 1.21 22.96 -34.43
C LEU A 8 0.97 21.50 -34.86
N ILE A 9 1.06 21.23 -36.17
CA ILE A 9 0.92 19.89 -36.73
C ILE A 9 2.04 18.95 -36.22
N LEU A 10 3.28 19.41 -36.21
CA LEU A 10 4.43 18.68 -35.70
C LEU A 10 4.30 18.42 -34.18
N PHE A 11 3.81 19.41 -33.45
CA PHE A 11 3.52 19.26 -32.01
C PHE A 11 2.39 18.23 -31.73
N LEU A 12 1.32 18.26 -32.53
CA LEU A 12 0.23 17.31 -32.46
C LEU A 12 0.64 15.88 -32.87
N LEU A 13 1.53 15.74 -33.86
CA LEU A 13 2.12 14.45 -34.24
C LEU A 13 3.05 13.91 -33.15
N PHE A 14 3.83 14.79 -32.53
CA PHE A 14 4.70 14.41 -31.40
C PHE A 14 3.90 13.92 -30.19
N LEU A 15 2.72 14.48 -29.92
CA LEU A 15 1.81 14.03 -28.86
C LEU A 15 1.23 12.62 -29.10
N LYS A 16 1.14 12.15 -30.34
CA LYS A 16 0.65 10.80 -30.68
C LYS A 16 1.69 9.69 -30.48
N LEU A 17 2.95 10.03 -30.25
CA LEU A 17 4.02 9.04 -30.06
C LEU A 17 4.10 8.47 -28.64
N PHE A 18 3.38 9.03 -27.68
CA PHE A 18 3.34 8.52 -26.32
C PHE A 18 2.27 7.44 -26.17
N LYS A 19 2.69 6.18 -26.16
CA LYS A 19 1.84 5.07 -25.68
C LYS A 19 1.66 5.25 -24.18
N VAL A 20 0.48 5.65 -23.75
CA VAL A 20 0.12 5.69 -22.32
C VAL A 20 -0.27 4.27 -21.93
N GLN A 21 0.62 3.58 -21.25
CA GLN A 21 0.31 2.33 -20.55
C GLN A 21 -0.13 2.70 -19.15
N GLY A 22 -1.38 2.45 -18.81
CA GLY A 22 -1.90 2.58 -17.45
C GLY A 22 -1.60 1.30 -16.68
N GLN A 23 -0.71 1.34 -15.69
CA GLN A 23 -0.58 0.30 -14.69
C GLN A 23 -1.22 0.83 -13.41
N GLN A 24 -2.29 0.16 -12.97
CA GLN A 24 -2.90 0.45 -11.69
C GLN A 24 -2.31 -0.49 -10.65
N GLU A 25 -1.68 0.07 -9.62
CA GLU A 25 -1.22 -0.69 -8.47
C GLU A 25 -2.16 -0.49 -7.30
N LEU A 26 -2.19 -1.48 -6.41
CA LEU A 26 -3.02 -1.48 -5.21
C LEU A 26 -2.84 -0.18 -4.42
N SER A 27 -3.94 0.41 -4.03
CA SER A 27 -4.00 1.61 -3.21
C SER A 27 -4.86 1.32 -1.99
N PHE A 28 -4.33 1.62 -0.82
CA PHE A 28 -5.00 1.44 0.46
C PHE A 28 -5.11 2.77 1.17
N ASN A 29 -6.29 3.09 1.70
CA ASN A 29 -6.50 4.32 2.44
C ASN A 29 -5.79 4.34 3.80
N HIS A 30 -5.60 3.15 4.41
CA HIS A 30 -4.87 2.98 5.67
C HIS A 30 -3.37 2.76 5.48
N TYR A 31 -2.77 3.25 4.36
CA TYR A 31 -1.35 3.03 4.04
C TYR A 31 -0.38 3.51 5.13
N MET A 32 -0.73 4.57 5.86
CA MET A 32 0.10 5.12 6.93
C MET A 32 0.21 4.20 8.16
N PHE A 33 -0.77 3.31 8.36
CA PHE A 33 -0.73 2.31 9.43
C PHE A 33 0.00 1.03 9.03
N ASN A 34 0.17 0.77 7.72
CA ASN A 34 0.72 -0.46 7.15
C ASN A 34 1.70 -0.17 6.00
N SER A 35 2.69 0.68 6.26
CA SER A 35 3.72 1.01 5.26
C SER A 35 4.54 -0.20 4.80
N GLN A 36 4.51 -1.34 5.51
CA GLN A 36 5.08 -2.62 5.10
C GLN A 36 4.61 -3.05 3.70
N LEU A 37 3.37 -2.75 3.31
CA LEU A 37 2.82 -3.11 2.00
C LEU A 37 3.73 -2.68 0.84
N PHE A 38 4.34 -1.52 0.95
CA PHE A 38 5.19 -0.95 -0.11
C PHE A 38 6.63 -0.70 0.33
N ASN A 39 6.97 -0.67 1.63
CA ASN A 39 8.32 -0.39 2.11
C ASN A 39 8.80 -1.44 3.13
N PRO A 40 9.73 -2.34 2.75
CA PRO A 40 10.24 -3.36 3.66
C PRO A 40 11.01 -2.80 4.86
N ALA A 41 11.53 -1.57 4.79
CA ALA A 41 12.25 -0.95 5.90
C ALA A 41 11.34 -0.54 7.08
N PHE A 42 10.01 -0.67 6.90
CA PHE A 42 9.03 -0.37 7.95
C PHE A 42 8.94 -1.46 9.03
N VAL A 43 9.23 -2.73 8.67
CA VAL A 43 9.01 -3.87 9.59
C VAL A 43 9.88 -3.77 10.84
N GLY A 44 9.32 -4.08 12.00
CA GLY A 44 10.04 -4.11 13.27
C GLY A 44 10.34 -2.73 13.88
N LEU A 45 9.72 -1.65 13.40
CA LEU A 45 9.85 -0.32 14.02
C LEU A 45 9.17 -0.26 15.40
N GLU A 46 8.07 -1.00 15.57
CA GLU A 46 7.40 -1.19 16.86
C GLU A 46 8.00 -2.41 17.57
N ASP A 47 8.11 -2.37 18.90
CA ASP A 47 8.69 -3.48 19.68
C ASP A 47 7.72 -4.67 19.82
N ASN A 48 6.45 -4.50 19.49
CA ASN A 48 5.43 -5.52 19.58
C ASN A 48 5.32 -6.31 18.28
N LEU A 49 4.96 -7.60 18.39
CA LEU A 49 4.47 -8.34 17.23
C LEU A 49 3.09 -7.80 16.86
N THR A 50 2.91 -7.45 15.61
CA THR A 50 1.64 -6.98 15.06
C THR A 50 1.14 -7.92 13.98
N ILE A 51 -0.18 -8.11 13.95
CA ILE A 51 -0.90 -8.78 12.88
C ILE A 51 -1.92 -7.78 12.38
N SER A 52 -1.91 -7.50 11.09
CA SER A 52 -2.91 -6.60 10.51
C SER A 52 -3.53 -7.17 9.25
N SER A 53 -4.75 -6.77 8.98
CA SER A 53 -5.49 -7.13 7.78
C SER A 53 -6.13 -5.88 7.20
N ILE A 54 -6.06 -5.76 5.88
CA ILE A 54 -6.81 -4.78 5.10
C ILE A 54 -7.62 -5.53 4.06
N ASN A 55 -8.93 -5.26 4.05
CA ASN A 55 -9.86 -5.78 3.05
C ASN A 55 -10.44 -4.59 2.30
N ASN A 56 -10.19 -4.53 0.99
CA ASN A 56 -10.61 -3.45 0.13
C ASN A 56 -11.56 -3.98 -0.95
N LEU A 57 -12.78 -3.46 -0.96
CA LEU A 57 -13.85 -3.77 -1.91
C LEU A 57 -14.08 -2.52 -2.76
N GLN A 58 -13.67 -2.59 -4.04
CA GLN A 58 -13.80 -1.46 -4.96
C GLN A 58 -15.01 -1.64 -5.86
N TRP A 59 -15.63 -0.52 -6.27
CA TRP A 59 -16.72 -0.46 -7.24
C TRP A 59 -17.87 -1.42 -6.95
N ILE A 60 -18.38 -1.36 -5.73
CA ILE A 60 -19.48 -2.24 -5.27
C ILE A 60 -20.68 -2.09 -6.19
N GLY A 61 -21.21 -3.25 -6.65
CA GLY A 61 -22.34 -3.35 -7.59
C GLY A 61 -21.94 -3.58 -9.04
N PHE A 62 -20.63 -3.69 -9.36
CA PHE A 62 -20.16 -4.22 -10.64
C PHE A 62 -19.81 -5.70 -10.50
N ASP A 63 -20.20 -6.50 -11.50
CA ASP A 63 -19.76 -7.89 -11.60
C ASP A 63 -18.24 -7.93 -11.86
N GLY A 64 -17.55 -8.79 -11.12
CA GLY A 64 -16.09 -8.86 -11.19
C GLY A 64 -15.36 -7.67 -10.55
N ASN A 65 -16.01 -6.94 -9.65
CA ASN A 65 -15.44 -5.80 -8.95
C ASN A 65 -14.11 -6.16 -8.25
N PRO A 66 -13.12 -5.24 -8.23
CA PRO A 66 -11.84 -5.49 -7.58
C PRO A 66 -12.01 -5.74 -6.07
N THR A 67 -11.41 -6.82 -5.60
CA THR A 67 -11.40 -7.20 -4.18
C THR A 67 -10.00 -7.58 -3.78
N THR A 68 -9.45 -6.87 -2.79
CA THR A 68 -8.12 -7.12 -2.24
C THR A 68 -8.22 -7.50 -0.78
N ASN A 69 -7.62 -8.65 -0.41
CA ASN A 69 -7.50 -9.10 0.97
C ASN A 69 -6.02 -9.19 1.31
N SER A 70 -5.62 -8.69 2.48
CA SER A 70 -4.25 -8.76 2.95
C SER A 70 -4.15 -9.20 4.39
N ILE A 71 -3.08 -9.95 4.70
CA ILE A 71 -2.64 -10.27 6.06
C ILE A 71 -1.16 -9.91 6.14
N LEU A 72 -0.81 -9.12 7.14
CA LEU A 72 0.54 -8.64 7.38
C LEU A 72 0.96 -9.05 8.79
N LEU A 73 2.17 -9.55 8.90
CA LEU A 73 2.85 -9.85 10.15
C LEU A 73 4.08 -8.95 10.23
N ASP A 74 4.30 -8.36 11.37
CA ASP A 74 5.41 -7.42 11.61
C ASP A 74 5.88 -7.51 13.05
N GLY A 75 7.20 -7.60 13.24
CA GLY A 75 7.77 -7.65 14.58
C GLY A 75 9.26 -7.35 14.61
N ASN A 76 9.71 -6.86 15.75
CA ASN A 76 11.10 -6.58 16.05
C ASN A 76 11.73 -7.79 16.75
N LEU A 77 12.81 -8.31 16.19
CA LEU A 77 13.68 -9.31 16.81
C LEU A 77 14.76 -8.63 17.67
N LYS A 78 15.64 -9.43 18.27
CA LYS A 78 16.85 -8.90 18.96
C LYS A 78 17.77 -8.19 17.96
N ASN A 79 18.66 -7.33 18.49
CA ASN A 79 19.75 -6.68 17.73
C ASN A 79 19.27 -5.77 16.60
N ASN A 80 18.19 -5.02 16.81
CA ASN A 80 17.68 -4.03 15.87
C ASN A 80 17.24 -4.62 14.51
N LEU A 81 16.88 -5.90 14.49
CA LEU A 81 16.42 -6.61 13.31
C LEU A 81 14.89 -6.68 13.33
N GLY A 82 14.25 -6.07 12.35
CA GLY A 82 12.83 -6.22 12.04
C GLY A 82 12.59 -7.33 11.03
N VAL A 83 11.50 -8.06 11.19
CA VAL A 83 11.04 -9.07 10.24
C VAL A 83 9.56 -8.94 10.00
N GLY A 84 9.12 -9.31 8.80
CA GLY A 84 7.71 -9.27 8.45
C GLY A 84 7.36 -10.30 7.38
N MET A 85 6.07 -10.59 7.29
CA MET A 85 5.49 -11.44 6.25
C MET A 85 4.25 -10.74 5.71
N GLN A 86 4.01 -10.91 4.41
CA GLN A 86 2.84 -10.38 3.72
C GLN A 86 2.18 -11.50 2.93
N LEU A 87 0.88 -11.62 3.08
CA LEU A 87 0.01 -12.43 2.24
C LEU A 87 -1.04 -11.51 1.65
N LEU A 88 -1.24 -11.55 0.35
CA LEU A 88 -2.17 -10.67 -0.35
C LEU A 88 -2.84 -11.44 -1.47
N SER A 89 -4.15 -11.32 -1.55
CA SER A 89 -4.95 -11.87 -2.66
C SER A 89 -5.73 -10.75 -3.29
N ASP A 90 -5.55 -10.57 -4.59
CA ASP A 90 -6.20 -9.53 -5.38
C ASP A 90 -6.96 -10.16 -6.54
N LYS A 91 -8.24 -9.88 -6.64
CA LYS A 91 -9.12 -10.40 -7.68
C LYS A 91 -9.74 -9.24 -8.45
N ILE A 92 -9.60 -9.25 -9.78
CA ILE A 92 -10.17 -8.25 -10.68
C ILE A 92 -10.76 -8.96 -11.89
N GLY A 93 -12.08 -9.12 -11.93
CA GLY A 93 -12.75 -9.90 -12.97
C GLY A 93 -12.17 -11.32 -13.06
N PRO A 94 -11.64 -11.74 -14.23
CA PRO A 94 -11.05 -13.06 -14.44
C PRO A 94 -9.62 -13.21 -13.92
N LEU A 95 -8.98 -12.11 -13.52
CA LEU A 95 -7.62 -12.11 -12.97
C LEU A 95 -7.67 -12.35 -11.47
N ASN A 96 -6.90 -13.34 -10.99
CA ASN A 96 -6.62 -13.57 -9.58
C ASN A 96 -5.10 -13.58 -9.37
N SER A 97 -4.63 -12.77 -8.41
CA SER A 97 -3.21 -12.60 -8.11
C SER A 97 -2.98 -12.86 -6.62
N ASN A 98 -2.15 -13.86 -6.31
CA ASN A 98 -1.80 -14.18 -4.93
C ASN A 98 -0.33 -13.85 -4.69
N PHE A 99 -0.09 -12.98 -3.74
CA PHE A 99 1.22 -12.46 -3.42
C PHE A 99 1.65 -12.91 -2.02
N ILE A 100 2.90 -13.35 -1.92
CA ILE A 100 3.59 -13.64 -0.67
C ILE A 100 4.90 -12.87 -0.63
N ALA A 101 5.25 -12.30 0.52
CA ALA A 101 6.57 -11.71 0.72
C ALA A 101 7.07 -11.92 2.14
N ILE A 102 8.40 -11.94 2.25
CA ILE A 102 9.14 -11.86 3.51
C ILE A 102 9.97 -10.58 3.46
N ASP A 103 9.88 -9.80 4.54
CA ASP A 103 10.59 -8.56 4.74
C ASP A 103 11.59 -8.71 5.87
N ALA A 104 12.77 -8.12 5.72
CA ALA A 104 13.76 -7.96 6.77
C ALA A 104 14.26 -6.52 6.79
N ALA A 105 14.40 -5.93 7.97
CA ALA A 105 14.90 -4.57 8.13
C ALA A 105 15.93 -4.49 9.25
N TYR A 106 16.98 -3.71 9.01
CA TYR A 106 17.96 -3.38 10.04
C TYR A 106 17.79 -1.92 10.46
N HIS A 107 17.67 -1.69 11.78
CA HIS A 107 17.40 -0.39 12.37
C HIS A 107 18.69 0.20 12.97
N LEU A 108 19.19 1.25 12.34
CA LEU A 108 20.28 2.07 12.89
C LEU A 108 19.69 3.10 13.85
N GLU A 109 20.03 3.03 15.11
CA GLU A 109 19.67 4.03 16.10
C GLU A 109 20.63 5.21 15.95
N LEU A 110 20.10 6.36 15.50
CA LEU A 110 20.86 7.60 15.36
C LEU A 110 20.95 8.34 16.69
N ASN A 111 19.89 8.25 17.49
CA ASN A 111 19.80 8.67 18.89
C ASN A 111 18.54 8.04 19.52
N ASN A 112 18.24 8.32 20.79
CA ASN A 112 17.17 7.71 21.56
C ASN A 112 15.76 7.82 20.94
N SER A 113 15.53 8.72 19.97
CA SER A 113 14.21 8.95 19.36
C SER A 113 14.21 8.91 17.83
N LYS A 114 15.37 8.63 17.20
CA LYS A 114 15.53 8.65 15.74
C LYS A 114 16.17 7.36 15.25
N LYS A 115 15.53 6.73 14.29
CA LYS A 115 16.01 5.50 13.64
C LYS A 115 16.10 5.69 12.13
N LEU A 116 17.09 5.08 11.52
CA LEU A 116 17.20 4.89 10.07
C LEU A 116 17.16 3.40 9.79
N SER A 117 16.19 2.96 9.01
CA SER A 117 15.98 1.56 8.70
C SER A 117 16.31 1.27 7.25
N LEU A 118 17.01 0.17 7.01
CA LEU A 118 17.30 -0.40 5.70
C LEU A 118 16.56 -1.71 5.58
N GLY A 119 15.75 -1.86 4.54
CA GLY A 119 14.89 -3.03 4.35
C GLY A 119 15.13 -3.77 3.05
N LEU A 120 14.96 -5.09 3.12
CA LEU A 120 14.96 -6.01 2.00
C LEU A 120 13.63 -6.76 1.96
N LYS A 121 13.13 -7.02 0.77
CA LYS A 121 11.94 -7.82 0.48
C LYS A 121 12.31 -8.94 -0.48
N LEU A 122 11.86 -10.15 -0.17
CA LEU A 122 11.79 -11.25 -1.12
C LEU A 122 10.32 -11.59 -1.34
N SER A 123 9.88 -11.63 -2.59
CA SER A 123 8.47 -11.85 -2.90
C SER A 123 8.25 -12.83 -4.04
N GLY A 124 7.10 -13.51 -4.00
CA GLY A 124 6.55 -14.31 -5.07
C GLY A 124 5.12 -13.88 -5.36
N ASN A 125 4.75 -13.86 -6.61
CA ASN A 125 3.39 -13.55 -7.06
C ASN A 125 2.92 -14.58 -8.08
N ASP A 126 1.78 -15.21 -7.77
CA ASP A 126 1.08 -16.13 -8.64
C ASP A 126 -0.07 -15.39 -9.32
N HIS A 127 0.02 -15.25 -10.63
CA HIS A 127 -1.00 -14.62 -11.47
C HIS A 127 -1.78 -15.67 -12.24
N ASN A 128 -3.07 -15.71 -12.01
CA ASN A 128 -4.00 -16.63 -12.67
C ASN A 128 -5.05 -15.86 -13.46
N ILE A 129 -5.14 -16.09 -14.75
CA ILE A 129 -6.16 -15.53 -15.63
C ILE A 129 -7.07 -16.67 -16.06
N SER A 130 -8.36 -16.63 -15.72
CA SER A 130 -9.34 -17.64 -16.09
C SER A 130 -10.46 -17.02 -16.90
N LEU A 131 -10.36 -17.11 -18.22
CA LEU A 131 -11.40 -16.62 -19.12
C LEU A 131 -12.63 -17.54 -19.16
N SER A 132 -12.54 -18.75 -18.58
CA SER A 132 -13.68 -19.68 -18.49
C SER A 132 -14.83 -19.20 -17.59
N SER A 133 -14.60 -18.14 -16.78
CA SER A 133 -15.63 -17.50 -15.94
C SER A 133 -16.40 -16.39 -16.66
N LEU A 134 -16.04 -16.06 -17.90
CA LEU A 134 -16.67 -15.05 -18.71
C LEU A 134 -17.68 -15.67 -19.67
N GLU A 135 -18.76 -14.93 -19.94
CA GLU A 135 -19.68 -15.23 -21.02
C GLU A 135 -19.13 -14.67 -22.33
N PHE A 136 -19.03 -15.51 -23.35
CA PHE A 136 -18.53 -15.12 -24.66
C PHE A 136 -19.69 -15.05 -25.65
N ASP A 137 -19.80 -13.96 -26.37
CA ASP A 137 -20.77 -13.79 -27.45
C ASP A 137 -20.53 -14.79 -28.59
N ASN A 138 -19.27 -15.22 -28.79
CA ASN A 138 -18.86 -16.21 -29.75
C ASN A 138 -18.10 -17.36 -29.07
N LEU A 139 -18.74 -18.52 -28.95
CA LEU A 139 -18.16 -19.74 -28.38
C LEU A 139 -17.02 -20.31 -29.22
N SER A 140 -16.87 -19.88 -30.47
CA SER A 140 -15.76 -20.29 -31.37
C SER A 140 -14.51 -19.40 -31.20
N ASP A 141 -14.50 -18.44 -30.27
CA ASP A 141 -13.30 -17.65 -29.96
C ASP A 141 -12.22 -18.58 -29.40
N PRO A 142 -11.00 -18.60 -30.00
CA PRO A 142 -9.89 -19.45 -29.51
C PRO A 142 -9.50 -19.19 -28.06
N ASN A 143 -9.82 -17.99 -27.51
CA ASN A 143 -9.56 -17.64 -26.13
C ASN A 143 -10.68 -18.05 -25.18
N ALA A 144 -11.85 -18.48 -25.72
CA ALA A 144 -12.96 -18.88 -24.86
C ALA A 144 -12.54 -20.07 -23.99
N GLY A 145 -12.65 -19.89 -22.67
CA GLY A 145 -12.27 -20.89 -21.69
C GLY A 145 -10.77 -21.07 -21.44
N SER A 146 -9.89 -20.22 -22.03
CA SER A 146 -8.44 -20.29 -21.77
C SER A 146 -8.10 -19.98 -20.32
N LYS A 147 -7.02 -20.59 -19.84
CA LYS A 147 -6.44 -20.35 -18.52
C LYS A 147 -4.94 -20.17 -18.67
N ASP A 148 -4.44 -19.07 -18.15
CA ASP A 148 -3.01 -18.77 -18.08
C ASP A 148 -2.59 -18.56 -16.62
N SER A 149 -1.41 -19.10 -16.27
CA SER A 149 -0.84 -18.95 -14.93
C SER A 149 0.63 -18.62 -15.01
N TYR A 150 1.07 -17.64 -14.24
CA TYR A 150 2.46 -17.20 -14.19
C TYR A 150 2.89 -17.01 -12.74
N PHE A 151 4.03 -17.58 -12.38
CA PHE A 151 4.66 -17.33 -11.09
C PHE A 151 5.89 -16.44 -11.27
N VAL A 152 5.95 -15.33 -10.55
CA VAL A 152 7.01 -14.34 -10.67
C VAL A 152 7.62 -14.08 -9.30
N THR A 153 8.95 -14.21 -9.20
CA THR A 153 9.69 -13.81 -8.00
C THR A 153 10.28 -12.41 -8.17
N ASN A 154 10.45 -11.70 -7.07
CA ASN A 154 11.05 -10.37 -7.07
C ASN A 154 11.79 -10.09 -5.77
N ILE A 155 12.69 -9.11 -5.82
CA ILE A 155 13.33 -8.54 -4.65
C ILE A 155 12.94 -7.07 -4.53
N GLY A 156 12.96 -6.54 -3.32
CA GLY A 156 12.65 -5.14 -3.06
C GLY A 156 13.58 -4.53 -2.03
N PHE A 157 13.69 -3.21 -2.06
CA PHE A 157 14.54 -2.41 -1.20
C PHE A 157 13.74 -1.29 -0.57
N GLY A 158 14.09 -0.93 0.65
CA GLY A 158 13.49 0.18 1.37
C GLY A 158 14.49 0.93 2.22
N LEU A 159 14.19 2.20 2.37
CA LEU A 159 14.82 3.11 3.32
C LEU A 159 13.70 3.79 4.10
N TYR A 160 13.82 3.88 5.42
CA TYR A 160 12.82 4.50 6.25
C TYR A 160 13.48 5.25 7.41
N TYR A 161 13.31 6.56 7.43
CA TYR A 161 13.66 7.40 8.57
C TYR A 161 12.45 7.58 9.45
N TYR A 162 12.61 7.34 10.73
CA TYR A 162 11.54 7.44 11.72
C TYR A 162 12.01 8.25 12.93
N SER A 163 11.12 9.12 13.41
CA SER A 163 11.20 9.79 14.69
C SER A 163 9.80 9.86 15.32
N GLU A 164 9.71 10.23 16.58
CA GLU A 164 8.41 10.40 17.25
C GLU A 164 7.48 11.40 16.54
N LYS A 165 8.04 12.41 15.87
CA LYS A 165 7.29 13.51 15.27
C LYS A 165 7.09 13.36 13.78
N PHE A 166 8.00 12.73 13.04
CA PHE A 166 7.86 12.59 11.59
C PHE A 166 8.58 11.34 11.07
N TYR A 167 8.17 10.92 9.90
CA TYR A 167 8.82 9.85 9.16
C TYR A 167 8.97 10.21 7.68
N LEU A 168 9.98 9.61 7.04
CA LEU A 168 10.17 9.64 5.60
C LEU A 168 10.56 8.24 5.13
N GLY A 169 9.96 7.78 4.03
CA GLY A 169 10.23 6.48 3.44
C GLY A 169 10.48 6.59 1.94
N PHE A 170 11.45 5.82 1.46
CA PHE A 170 11.67 5.57 0.04
C PHE A 170 11.76 4.07 -0.18
N SER A 171 11.16 3.56 -1.26
CA SER A 171 11.24 2.14 -1.55
C SER A 171 11.03 1.79 -3.02
N ILE A 172 11.54 0.62 -3.37
CA ILE A 172 11.35 -0.07 -4.64
C ILE A 172 10.94 -1.50 -4.28
N PRO A 173 9.65 -1.80 -4.04
CA PRO A 173 9.21 -3.12 -3.55
C PRO A 173 9.36 -4.22 -4.60
N TYR A 174 9.47 -3.87 -5.89
CA TYR A 174 9.69 -4.77 -7.00
C TYR A 174 10.82 -4.22 -7.87
N PHE A 175 12.00 -4.79 -7.76
CA PHE A 175 13.20 -4.31 -8.46
C PHE A 175 13.26 -4.83 -9.91
N PHE A 176 12.92 -6.10 -10.13
CA PHE A 176 12.91 -6.68 -11.45
C PHE A 176 11.63 -6.33 -12.22
N GLU A 177 11.76 -6.21 -13.53
CA GLU A 177 10.66 -5.91 -14.47
C GLU A 177 10.39 -7.15 -15.36
N PRO A 178 9.67 -8.16 -14.85
CA PRO A 178 9.43 -9.37 -15.61
C PRO A 178 8.56 -9.07 -16.84
N SER A 179 9.06 -9.44 -18.02
CA SER A 179 8.40 -9.18 -19.30
C SER A 179 7.09 -9.92 -19.47
N ILE A 180 6.97 -11.11 -18.87
CA ILE A 180 5.78 -11.97 -18.98
C ILE A 180 4.50 -11.29 -18.46
N ILE A 181 4.60 -10.44 -17.43
CA ILE A 181 3.47 -9.68 -16.89
C ILE A 181 3.55 -8.19 -17.22
N ASN A 182 4.56 -7.79 -18.02
CA ASN A 182 4.84 -6.40 -18.38
C ASN A 182 4.85 -5.42 -17.18
N LYS A 183 5.20 -5.92 -15.99
CA LYS A 183 5.24 -5.12 -14.77
C LYS A 183 6.46 -4.22 -14.78
N LYS A 184 6.26 -2.91 -14.61
CA LYS A 184 7.31 -1.91 -14.51
C LYS A 184 7.69 -1.66 -13.06
N ARG A 185 8.93 -1.18 -12.85
CA ARG A 185 9.44 -0.82 -11.53
C ARG A 185 8.67 0.37 -10.97
N HIS A 186 8.24 0.22 -9.73
CA HIS A 186 7.56 1.26 -8.98
C HIS A 186 8.49 1.85 -7.93
N PHE A 187 8.49 3.17 -7.83
CA PHE A 187 9.17 3.93 -6.81
C PHE A 187 8.13 4.55 -5.91
N TYR A 188 8.29 4.35 -4.61
CA TYR A 188 7.44 4.92 -3.58
C TYR A 188 8.21 5.92 -2.75
N PHE A 189 7.61 7.06 -2.49
CA PHE A 189 8.09 8.06 -1.56
C PHE A 189 6.95 8.43 -0.63
N SER A 190 7.14 8.26 0.67
CA SER A 190 6.12 8.49 1.69
C SER A 190 6.65 9.34 2.82
N GLY A 191 5.76 10.03 3.49
CA GLY A 191 6.12 10.80 4.67
C GLY A 191 4.90 11.28 5.43
N GLY A 192 5.12 11.67 6.66
CA GLY A 192 4.10 12.25 7.51
C GLY A 192 4.69 12.83 8.79
N PHE A 193 3.92 13.63 9.46
CA PHE A 193 4.31 14.16 10.75
C PHE A 193 3.13 14.21 11.73
N LYS A 194 3.44 14.16 13.03
CA LYS A 194 2.48 14.26 14.11
C LYS A 194 2.67 15.55 14.85
N LYS A 195 1.59 16.29 15.11
CA LYS A 195 1.59 17.53 15.89
C LYS A 195 0.41 17.55 16.84
N GLY A 196 0.67 17.64 18.14
CA GLY A 196 -0.36 17.93 19.13
C GLY A 196 -0.93 19.33 18.89
N ILE A 197 -2.26 19.43 18.79
CA ILE A 197 -3.00 20.69 18.71
C ILE A 197 -3.45 21.10 20.12
N SER A 198 -3.83 20.11 20.92
CA SER A 198 -4.16 20.25 22.33
C SER A 198 -3.71 19.00 23.09
N GLU A 199 -3.94 18.95 24.41
CA GLU A 199 -3.64 17.76 25.23
C GLU A 199 -4.33 16.48 24.72
N LYS A 200 -5.49 16.62 24.07
CA LYS A 200 -6.30 15.49 23.58
C LYS A 200 -6.31 15.31 22.08
N LEU A 201 -5.85 16.31 21.32
CA LEU A 201 -5.95 16.31 19.87
C LEU A 201 -4.57 16.32 19.20
N THR A 202 -4.35 15.36 18.31
CA THR A 202 -3.15 15.26 17.48
C THR A 202 -3.55 15.23 16.00
N ILE A 203 -2.93 16.09 15.19
CA ILE A 203 -3.05 16.06 13.73
C ILE A 203 -1.87 15.29 13.13
N ASN A 204 -2.16 14.48 12.11
CA ASN A 204 -1.16 13.71 11.40
C ASN A 204 -1.40 13.77 9.89
N PRO A 205 -0.88 14.78 9.19
CA PRO A 205 -0.82 14.79 7.73
C PRO A 205 0.22 13.80 7.20
N ASN A 206 -0.11 13.13 6.10
CA ASN A 206 0.71 12.12 5.45
C ASN A 206 0.61 12.28 3.93
N PHE A 207 1.63 11.82 3.22
CA PHE A 207 1.61 11.71 1.77
C PHE A 207 2.25 10.41 1.30
N LEU A 208 1.83 9.96 0.12
CA LEU A 208 2.40 8.83 -0.60
C LEU A 208 2.45 9.16 -2.09
N ILE A 209 3.65 9.18 -2.65
CA ILE A 209 3.91 9.36 -4.07
C ILE A 209 4.31 8.02 -4.67
N LYS A 210 3.62 7.61 -5.73
CA LYS A 210 3.93 6.42 -6.52
C LYS A 210 4.38 6.85 -7.91
N LYS A 211 5.54 6.41 -8.36
CA LYS A 211 6.11 6.72 -9.67
C LYS A 211 6.45 5.44 -10.41
N VAL A 212 5.99 5.35 -11.65
CA VAL A 212 6.28 4.26 -12.59
C VAL A 212 6.83 4.86 -13.87
N SER A 213 7.75 4.16 -14.54
CA SER A 213 8.24 4.58 -15.86
C SER A 213 7.09 4.60 -16.87
N ASN A 214 7.03 5.66 -17.67
CA ASN A 214 6.03 5.86 -18.73
C ASN A 214 4.58 5.94 -18.28
N ALA A 215 4.31 6.14 -16.97
CA ALA A 215 2.99 6.39 -16.44
C ALA A 215 2.94 7.70 -15.64
N PRO A 216 1.76 8.34 -15.51
CA PRO A 216 1.59 9.47 -14.62
C PRO A 216 1.90 9.08 -13.18
N SER A 217 2.56 9.97 -12.42
CA SER A 217 2.76 9.75 -10.99
C SER A 217 1.41 9.84 -10.27
N SER A 218 1.20 8.98 -9.27
CA SER A 218 0.07 9.06 -8.36
C SER A 218 0.51 9.71 -7.06
N LEU A 219 -0.32 10.58 -6.52
CA LEU A 219 -0.14 11.20 -5.22
C LEU A 219 -1.36 10.89 -4.36
N GLU A 220 -1.11 10.49 -3.14
CA GLU A 220 -2.10 10.41 -2.08
C GLU A 220 -1.69 11.36 -0.96
N PHE A 221 -2.62 12.17 -0.51
CA PHE A 221 -2.46 13.07 0.62
C PHE A 221 -3.57 12.83 1.62
N SER A 222 -3.21 12.50 2.85
CA SER A 222 -4.17 12.25 3.91
C SER A 222 -3.89 13.13 5.13
N THR A 223 -4.94 13.49 5.82
CA THR A 223 -4.83 14.16 7.12
C THR A 223 -5.72 13.43 8.11
N MET A 224 -5.10 12.95 9.19
CA MET A 224 -5.76 12.24 10.27
C MET A 224 -5.81 13.14 11.50
N LEU A 225 -6.93 13.17 12.19
CA LEU A 225 -7.12 13.81 13.49
C LEU A 225 -7.37 12.71 14.52
N PHE A 226 -6.49 12.61 15.51
CA PHE A 226 -6.60 11.66 16.61
C PHE A 226 -7.13 12.37 17.86
N TYR A 227 -8.11 11.74 18.51
CA TYR A 227 -8.62 12.14 19.81
C TYR A 227 -8.19 11.15 20.89
N GLU A 228 -7.42 11.59 21.87
CA GLU A 228 -6.87 10.78 22.97
C GLU A 228 -6.16 9.48 22.49
N ASP A 229 -5.56 9.50 21.29
CA ASP A 229 -4.95 8.34 20.62
C ASP A 229 -5.87 7.10 20.51
N SER A 230 -7.15 7.25 20.81
CA SER A 230 -8.12 6.14 20.86
C SER A 230 -9.09 6.16 19.70
N PHE A 231 -9.45 7.32 19.22
CA PHE A 231 -10.34 7.50 18.06
C PHE A 231 -9.67 8.39 17.03
N TRP A 232 -9.88 8.12 15.76
CA TRP A 232 -9.42 9.00 14.69
C TRP A 232 -10.44 9.15 13.59
N PHE A 233 -10.38 10.28 12.96
CA PHE A 233 -11.06 10.59 11.72
C PHE A 233 -10.08 11.24 10.75
N GLY A 234 -10.22 10.98 9.46
CA GLY A 234 -9.35 11.54 8.45
C GLY A 234 -9.98 11.64 7.09
N ILE A 235 -9.32 12.42 6.24
CA ILE A 235 -9.65 12.58 4.83
C ILE A 235 -8.41 12.25 4.03
N ASN A 236 -8.57 11.44 2.97
CA ASN A 236 -7.54 11.18 1.98
C ASN A 236 -8.00 11.69 0.62
N TYR A 237 -7.11 12.36 -0.09
CA TYR A 237 -7.27 12.74 -1.48
C TYR A 237 -6.23 12.01 -2.32
N GLY A 238 -6.68 11.21 -3.28
CA GLY A 238 -5.85 10.50 -4.25
C GLY A 238 -5.98 11.13 -5.62
N SER A 239 -4.85 11.33 -6.29
CA SER A 239 -4.79 11.96 -7.60
C SER A 239 -3.66 11.43 -8.45
N THR A 240 -3.81 11.45 -9.76
CA THR A 240 -2.72 11.30 -10.72
C THR A 240 -2.28 12.66 -11.24
N ASN A 241 -1.07 12.77 -11.80
CA ASN A 241 -0.57 14.05 -12.35
C ASN A 241 -1.52 14.71 -13.35
N LYS A 242 -2.29 13.94 -14.12
CA LYS A 242 -3.30 14.47 -15.03
C LYS A 242 -4.44 15.15 -14.29
N SER A 243 -4.78 14.69 -13.10
CA SER A 243 -5.82 15.29 -12.26
C SER A 243 -5.40 16.65 -11.69
N PHE A 244 -4.11 16.86 -11.40
CA PHE A 244 -3.60 18.16 -10.94
C PHE A 244 -3.66 19.23 -12.01
N THR A 245 -3.33 18.89 -13.27
CA THR A 245 -3.33 19.85 -14.38
C THR A 245 -4.72 20.10 -14.96
N SER A 246 -5.66 19.18 -14.77
CA SER A 246 -7.03 19.27 -15.28
C SER A 246 -8.01 18.51 -14.38
N PRO A 247 -8.30 19.04 -13.18
CA PRO A 247 -9.13 18.34 -12.18
C PRO A 247 -10.51 17.93 -12.69
N SER A 248 -11.09 18.71 -13.60
CA SER A 248 -12.43 18.46 -14.13
C SER A 248 -12.53 17.33 -15.15
N LYS A 249 -11.39 16.89 -15.75
CA LYS A 249 -11.39 15.88 -16.82
C LYS A 249 -10.87 14.50 -16.40
N ASN A 250 -10.08 14.39 -15.32
CA ASN A 250 -9.39 13.15 -14.98
C ASN A 250 -9.52 12.79 -13.51
N GLY A 251 -10.69 12.89 -12.93
CA GLY A 251 -11.06 12.52 -11.57
C GLY A 251 -9.95 12.03 -10.63
N GLY A 252 -9.92 12.57 -9.43
CA GLY A 252 -9.22 11.96 -8.29
C GLY A 252 -10.21 11.11 -7.50
N ASN A 253 -9.81 10.69 -6.34
CA ASN A 253 -10.71 10.12 -5.35
C ASN A 253 -10.62 10.90 -4.02
N ILE A 254 -11.71 10.88 -3.29
CA ILE A 254 -11.75 11.36 -1.91
C ILE A 254 -12.20 10.22 -1.02
N SER A 255 -11.51 10.04 0.10
CA SER A 255 -11.83 8.99 1.06
C SER A 255 -12.03 9.60 2.45
N PHE A 256 -13.05 9.14 3.13
CA PHE A 256 -13.27 9.40 4.54
C PHE A 256 -12.78 8.19 5.31
N ILE A 257 -11.92 8.42 6.29
CA ILE A 257 -11.25 7.39 7.08
C ILE A 257 -11.63 7.59 8.53
N THR A 258 -12.01 6.53 9.20
CA THR A 258 -12.29 6.56 10.63
C THR A 258 -11.81 5.28 11.28
N GLY A 259 -11.61 5.32 12.57
CA GLY A 259 -11.27 4.12 13.32
C GLY A 259 -11.09 4.41 14.81
N PHE A 260 -10.94 3.35 15.54
CA PHE A 260 -10.82 3.41 16.98
C PHE A 260 -10.02 2.24 17.55
N LYS A 261 -9.42 2.48 18.68
CA LYS A 261 -8.74 1.48 19.49
C LYS A 261 -9.75 0.86 20.44
N LEU A 262 -10.28 -0.32 20.06
CA LEU A 262 -11.28 -1.04 20.86
C LEU A 262 -10.68 -1.56 22.16
N LEU A 263 -9.44 -2.06 22.08
CA LEU A 263 -8.62 -2.51 23.20
C LEU A 263 -7.20 -1.97 23.01
N PRO A 264 -6.34 -1.91 24.02
CA PRO A 264 -4.94 -1.56 23.84
C PRO A 264 -4.23 -2.38 22.76
N SER A 265 -4.68 -3.64 22.56
CA SER A 265 -4.17 -4.58 21.57
C SER A 265 -4.94 -4.62 20.26
N LEU A 266 -6.15 -4.07 20.16
CA LEU A 266 -7.02 -4.21 18.99
C LEU A 266 -7.46 -2.86 18.43
N ILE A 267 -7.12 -2.63 17.18
CA ILE A 267 -7.41 -1.42 16.43
C ILE A 267 -8.32 -1.79 15.26
N LEU A 268 -9.38 -1.05 15.06
CA LEU A 268 -10.32 -1.19 13.96
C LEU A 268 -10.40 0.10 13.17
N GLY A 269 -10.39 0.00 11.85
CA GLY A 269 -10.53 1.13 10.94
C GLY A 269 -11.47 0.82 9.79
N TYR A 270 -12.05 1.86 9.26
CA TYR A 270 -12.92 1.80 8.09
C TYR A 270 -12.67 3.01 7.21
N SER A 271 -12.72 2.83 5.91
CA SER A 271 -12.77 3.96 4.99
C SER A 271 -13.81 3.76 3.90
N PHE A 272 -14.35 4.88 3.47
CA PHE A 272 -15.26 5.01 2.34
C PHE A 272 -14.63 5.92 1.30
N THR A 273 -14.54 5.45 0.06
CA THR A 273 -13.96 6.19 -1.06
C THR A 273 -15.01 6.46 -2.13
N SER A 274 -15.04 7.69 -2.61
CA SER A 274 -15.80 8.12 -3.77
C SER A 274 -14.88 8.71 -4.84
N GLN A 275 -15.09 8.34 -6.09
CA GLN A 275 -14.36 8.92 -7.20
C GLN A 275 -14.93 10.29 -7.58
N LEU A 276 -14.04 11.22 -7.94
CA LEU A 276 -14.38 12.55 -8.42
C LEU A 276 -14.35 12.59 -9.96
N GLY A 277 -15.21 13.39 -10.57
CA GLY A 277 -15.25 13.56 -12.02
C GLY A 277 -16.44 12.86 -12.69
N SER A 278 -16.36 12.65 -14.01
CA SER A 278 -17.48 12.12 -14.83
C SER A 278 -17.92 10.70 -14.47
N TRP A 279 -17.07 9.92 -13.81
CA TRP A 279 -17.40 8.61 -13.26
C TRP A 279 -18.33 8.67 -12.05
N ASN A 280 -18.46 9.85 -11.44
CA ASN A 280 -19.34 10.07 -10.28
C ASN A 280 -20.82 9.89 -10.60
N ALA A 281 -21.21 9.88 -11.89
CA ALA A 281 -22.58 9.69 -12.32
C ALA A 281 -23.08 8.24 -12.21
N SER A 282 -22.17 7.26 -12.11
CA SER A 282 -22.56 5.87 -11.86
C SER A 282 -22.59 5.59 -10.35
N ALA A 283 -23.71 5.07 -9.87
CA ALA A 283 -23.91 4.70 -8.46
C ALA A 283 -22.85 3.74 -7.91
N ASN A 284 -22.03 3.16 -8.77
CA ASN A 284 -21.13 2.03 -8.53
C ASN A 284 -19.63 2.43 -8.40
N SER A 285 -19.31 3.73 -8.33
CA SER A 285 -17.89 4.19 -8.16
C SER A 285 -17.41 4.20 -6.71
N LYS A 286 -18.14 3.55 -5.81
CA LYS A 286 -17.88 3.57 -4.37
C LYS A 286 -17.01 2.39 -3.96
N SER A 287 -16.09 2.62 -3.03
CA SER A 287 -15.22 1.59 -2.48
C SER A 287 -15.19 1.65 -0.96
N HIS A 288 -15.03 0.49 -0.34
CA HIS A 288 -14.99 0.35 1.10
C HIS A 288 -13.73 -0.41 1.50
N GLU A 289 -13.09 0.03 2.57
CA GLU A 289 -11.92 -0.64 3.12
C GLU A 289 -12.10 -0.86 4.62
N ILE A 290 -11.84 -2.08 5.07
CA ILE A 290 -11.87 -2.46 6.48
C ILE A 290 -10.43 -2.76 6.88
N PHE A 291 -10.00 -2.18 7.99
CA PHE A 291 -8.70 -2.35 8.58
C PHE A 291 -8.81 -2.91 9.99
N ILE A 292 -8.04 -3.96 10.28
CA ILE A 292 -7.94 -4.58 11.59
C ILE A 292 -6.45 -4.72 11.92
N LYS A 293 -6.02 -4.26 13.10
CA LYS A 293 -4.65 -4.45 13.59
C LYS A 293 -4.68 -4.96 15.03
N PHE A 294 -4.03 -6.08 15.24
CA PHE A 294 -3.80 -6.67 16.57
C PHE A 294 -2.33 -6.51 16.95
N ARG A 295 -2.06 -6.10 18.18
CA ARG A 295 -0.73 -5.97 18.78
C ARG A 295 -0.61 -6.86 19.99
N THR A 296 0.50 -7.60 20.11
CA THR A 296 0.77 -8.35 21.33
C THR A 296 1.15 -7.41 22.47
N SER A 297 0.87 -7.82 23.70
CA SER A 297 1.25 -7.07 24.90
C SER A 297 2.73 -7.24 25.28
N LYS A 298 3.40 -8.30 24.81
CA LYS A 298 4.82 -8.61 25.08
C LYS A 298 5.67 -8.35 23.85
N SER A 299 6.78 -7.62 24.03
CA SER A 299 7.85 -7.52 23.05
C SER A 299 8.52 -8.89 22.88
N LEU A 300 8.82 -9.29 21.65
CA LEU A 300 9.60 -10.50 21.35
C LEU A 300 10.98 -10.47 22.04
N LYS A 301 11.50 -9.29 22.40
CA LYS A 301 12.74 -9.08 23.13
C LYS A 301 12.73 -9.65 24.57
N LYS A 302 11.57 -9.71 25.24
CA LYS A 302 11.46 -10.14 26.64
C LYS A 302 11.37 -11.64 26.85
N SER A 303 10.98 -12.42 25.85
CA SER A 303 10.73 -13.87 26.00
C SER A 303 11.98 -14.71 26.32
N ASN A 304 13.20 -14.21 26.04
CA ASN A 304 14.43 -14.98 26.23
C ASN A 304 15.19 -14.68 27.54
N ASN A 305 14.77 -13.67 28.32
CA ASN A 305 15.40 -13.42 29.63
C ASN A 305 14.69 -14.16 30.77
N GLU A 306 13.46 -14.64 30.58
CA GLU A 306 12.75 -15.43 31.58
C GLU A 306 13.16 -16.91 31.53
N SER A 307 13.60 -17.45 30.40
CA SER A 307 14.07 -18.84 30.30
C SER A 307 15.51 -19.08 30.80
N SER A 308 16.30 -18.01 31.00
CA SER A 308 17.66 -18.10 31.52
C SER A 308 17.73 -17.89 33.07
N SER A 309 16.64 -17.47 33.72
CA SER A 309 16.59 -17.21 35.16
C SER A 309 15.96 -18.35 35.97
N GLU A 310 15.31 -19.33 35.32
CA GLU A 310 14.75 -20.50 36.00
C GLU A 310 15.72 -21.71 36.09
N GLY A 311 16.88 -21.64 35.40
CA GLY A 311 17.89 -22.73 35.40
C GLY A 311 18.88 -22.74 36.56
N ASP A 312 18.96 -21.69 37.39
CA ASP A 312 20.03 -21.55 38.40
C ASP A 312 19.51 -21.67 39.89
N LYS A 313 18.38 -22.31 40.12
CA LYS A 313 17.84 -22.49 41.49
C LYS A 313 17.59 -23.93 41.93
N GLU A 314 18.22 -24.89 41.32
CA GLU A 314 18.32 -26.23 41.93
C GLU A 314 19.78 -26.64 41.95
N ASP A 315 20.51 -26.26 43.01
CA ASP A 315 21.64 -26.97 43.64
C ASP A 315 22.27 -26.05 44.70
N LYS A 316 21.68 -26.14 45.94
CA LYS A 316 22.40 -25.91 47.20
C LYS A 316 21.61 -26.52 48.35
#